data_5cf8c5dacdb7c16ee0e445e9722964df
#
_entry.id   5cf8c5dacdb7c16ee0e445e9722964df
#
_cell.length_a   1.000
_cell.length_b   1.000
_cell.length_c   1.000
_cell.angle_alpha   90.00
_cell.angle_beta   90.00
_cell.angle_gamma   90.00
#
_symmetry.space_group_name_H-M   'P 1'
#
loop_
_entity.id
_entity.type
_entity.pdbx_description
1 polymer ?
#
loop_
_entity_poly.entity_id
_entity_poly.type
_entity_poly.pdbx_seq_one_letter_code
_entity_poly.pdbx_strand_id
1 'polypeptide(L)'
;MAFPTTVSGSYGWEKQTTSAQRQVLGAEMAFADGRKYRYVENGGTAIEEGMIVASEAPAGNHDEDLAVATTAAGASSVTVTLGATAAAENLYAEGYLFFNLPTLSTAGSRVFYKIKSHPYAAGSATLALTLDEPDGTVIAVTNGTETAGLIKSPYKDIVVAPAAIVGRYVGVSPCQIAANYFGWVQVAGMGVAAIDGTPAVGTLVGASSNHAGSLLAVGADTTPALARTHGKAGVNDEYHTVMLMNLY
;
A
#
# COMPACT_ATOMS: atom_id res chain seq x y z
N MET A 1 -7.98 21.41 -3.89
CA MET A 1 -7.45 21.73 -2.52
C MET A 1 -6.48 20.61 -2.18
N ALA A 2 -5.22 20.92 -1.95
CA ALA A 2 -4.25 19.91 -1.57
C ALA A 2 -4.41 19.59 -0.08
N PHE A 3 -4.51 18.32 0.27
CA PHE A 3 -4.48 17.88 1.67
C PHE A 3 -3.03 17.90 2.18
N PRO A 4 -2.79 18.20 3.47
CA PRO A 4 -1.47 18.06 4.02
C PRO A 4 -1.05 16.56 3.99
N THR A 5 0.18 16.30 3.60
CA THR A 5 0.73 14.93 3.55
C THR A 5 1.12 14.40 4.92
N THR A 6 1.29 15.29 5.90
CA THR A 6 1.56 14.95 7.29
C THR A 6 0.57 15.67 8.19
N VAL A 7 -0.06 14.94 9.09
CA VAL A 7 -1.03 15.44 10.05
C VAL A 7 -0.46 15.28 11.46
N SER A 8 -0.52 16.34 12.27
CA SER A 8 -0.22 16.20 13.70
C SER A 8 -1.35 15.43 14.38
N GLY A 9 -1.04 14.25 14.89
CA GLY A 9 -2.03 13.36 15.52
C GLY A 9 -2.45 13.85 16.90
N SER A 10 -3.74 13.68 17.21
CA SER A 10 -4.28 13.76 18.56
C SER A 10 -4.72 12.37 19.00
N TYR A 11 -4.51 12.04 20.28
CA TYR A 11 -4.88 10.74 20.83
C TYR A 11 -6.36 10.39 20.55
N GLY A 12 -6.59 9.20 20.04
CA GLY A 12 -7.90 8.71 19.60
C GLY A 12 -8.18 8.89 18.11
N TRP A 13 -7.44 9.74 17.40
CA TRP A 13 -7.60 9.90 15.95
C TRP A 13 -7.15 8.65 15.19
N GLU A 14 -6.16 7.95 15.73
CA GLU A 14 -5.66 6.69 15.18
C GLU A 14 -6.70 5.56 15.17
N LYS A 15 -7.76 5.70 15.95
CA LYS A 15 -8.86 4.73 16.07
C LYS A 15 -10.13 5.15 15.31
N GLN A 16 -10.07 6.25 14.57
CA GLN A 16 -11.21 6.72 13.78
C GLN A 16 -11.23 6.03 12.42
N THR A 17 -12.39 5.46 12.08
CA THR A 17 -12.66 4.88 10.78
C THR A 17 -13.85 5.56 10.11
N THR A 18 -13.87 5.64 8.79
CA THR A 18 -14.91 6.33 8.03
C THR A 18 -15.24 5.56 6.76
N SER A 19 -16.50 5.60 6.32
CA SER A 19 -16.93 5.03 5.04
C SER A 19 -16.57 5.91 3.82
N ALA A 20 -16.12 7.13 4.05
CA ALA A 20 -15.71 8.05 3.00
C ALA A 20 -14.26 8.49 3.25
N GLN A 21 -13.49 8.62 2.18
CA GLN A 21 -12.11 9.07 2.24
C GLN A 21 -12.02 10.49 2.81
N ARG A 22 -11.13 10.71 3.78
CA ARG A 22 -10.90 11.99 4.45
C ARG A 22 -9.51 12.57 4.21
N GLN A 23 -8.55 11.74 3.83
CA GLN A 23 -7.17 12.11 3.53
C GLN A 23 -6.74 11.40 2.24
N VAL A 24 -5.65 11.85 1.64
CA VAL A 24 -5.00 11.07 0.57
C VAL A 24 -4.46 9.77 1.14
N LEU A 25 -4.52 8.69 0.37
CA LEU A 25 -3.98 7.40 0.78
C LEU A 25 -2.47 7.52 1.01
N GLY A 26 -1.99 6.95 2.11
CA GLY A 26 -0.60 7.06 2.52
C GLY A 26 -0.24 8.36 3.27
N ALA A 27 -1.20 9.26 3.51
CA ALA A 27 -0.94 10.43 4.36
C ALA A 27 -0.38 9.98 5.72
N GLU A 28 0.65 10.68 6.20
CA GLU A 28 1.27 10.40 7.50
C GLU A 28 0.57 11.17 8.62
N MET A 29 0.27 10.48 9.72
CA MET A 29 -0.10 11.10 10.99
C MET A 29 0.99 10.79 12.00
N ALA A 30 1.57 11.84 12.61
CA ALA A 30 2.65 11.72 13.59
C ALA A 30 2.19 12.21 14.97
N PHE A 31 2.60 11.48 16.00
CA PHE A 31 2.35 11.79 17.42
C PHE A 31 3.63 12.25 18.11
N ALA A 32 3.48 13.05 19.17
CA ALA A 32 4.59 13.57 19.95
C ALA A 32 5.42 12.47 20.66
N ASP A 33 4.84 11.28 20.86
CA ASP A 33 5.49 10.11 21.47
C ASP A 33 6.29 9.24 20.47
N GLY A 34 6.36 9.69 19.19
CA GLY A 34 7.10 9.01 18.14
C GLY A 34 6.29 7.97 17.36
N ARG A 35 5.03 7.73 17.71
CA ARG A 35 4.16 6.86 16.92
C ARG A 35 3.82 7.53 15.60
N LYS A 36 3.83 6.73 14.53
CA LYS A 36 3.45 7.17 13.19
C LYS A 36 2.43 6.23 12.58
N TYR A 37 1.54 6.79 11.78
CA TYR A 37 0.45 6.10 11.13
C TYR A 37 0.36 6.48 9.65
N ARG A 38 -0.18 5.57 8.82
CA ARG A 38 -0.53 5.82 7.42
C ARG A 38 -2.03 5.69 7.22
N TYR A 39 -2.61 6.59 6.42
CA TYR A 39 -4.02 6.54 6.06
C TYR A 39 -4.24 5.50 4.97
N VAL A 40 -5.21 4.62 5.16
CA VAL A 40 -5.45 3.45 4.30
C VAL A 40 -6.92 3.28 3.98
N GLU A 41 -7.21 2.60 2.88
CA GLU A 41 -8.50 2.03 2.52
C GLU A 41 -8.44 0.52 2.75
N ASN A 42 -9.36 -0.02 3.55
CA ASN A 42 -9.46 -1.46 3.75
C ASN A 42 -10.18 -2.12 2.56
N GLY A 43 -9.74 -3.32 2.19
CA GLY A 43 -10.41 -4.14 1.19
C GLY A 43 -11.75 -4.73 1.66
N GLY A 44 -12.21 -5.75 0.95
CA GLY A 44 -13.55 -6.35 1.15
C GLY A 44 -13.75 -7.17 2.42
N THR A 45 -12.74 -7.31 3.28
CA THR A 45 -12.82 -8.07 4.55
C THR A 45 -12.41 -7.18 5.71
N ALA A 46 -13.18 -7.19 6.80
CA ALA A 46 -12.84 -6.43 7.99
C ALA A 46 -11.47 -6.86 8.56
N ILE A 47 -10.71 -5.89 9.03
CA ILE A 47 -9.42 -6.09 9.71
C ILE A 47 -9.64 -5.86 11.19
N GLU A 48 -9.25 -6.82 12.01
CA GLU A 48 -9.34 -6.71 13.46
C GLU A 48 -8.18 -5.89 14.04
N GLU A 49 -8.34 -5.43 15.28
CA GLU A 49 -7.30 -4.72 16.04
C GLU A 49 -6.03 -5.58 16.20
N GLY A 50 -4.87 -4.96 16.15
CA GLY A 50 -3.58 -5.63 16.36
C GLY A 50 -3.09 -6.50 15.21
N MET A 51 -3.83 -6.60 14.12
CA MET A 51 -3.42 -7.37 12.96
C MET A 51 -2.41 -6.62 12.11
N ILE A 52 -1.37 -7.32 11.66
CA ILE A 52 -0.49 -6.83 10.60
C ILE A 52 -1.25 -6.85 9.29
N VAL A 53 -1.10 -5.78 8.54
CA VAL A 53 -1.72 -5.62 7.23
C VAL A 53 -0.68 -5.47 6.13
N ALA A 54 -1.06 -5.90 4.94
CA ALA A 54 -0.27 -5.80 3.73
C ALA A 54 -1.08 -5.12 2.62
N SER A 55 -0.41 -4.54 1.64
CA SER A 55 -1.07 -4.13 0.40
C SER A 55 -1.61 -5.36 -0.33
N GLU A 56 -2.73 -5.21 -1.01
CA GLU A 56 -3.25 -6.26 -1.88
C GLU A 56 -2.23 -6.65 -2.95
N ALA A 57 -2.29 -7.90 -3.40
CA ALA A 57 -1.45 -8.35 -4.52
C ALA A 57 -1.75 -7.52 -5.78
N PRO A 58 -0.74 -7.22 -6.61
CA PRO A 58 -0.97 -6.62 -7.92
C PRO A 58 -1.98 -7.43 -8.72
N ALA A 59 -2.83 -6.74 -9.48
CA ALA A 59 -3.69 -7.42 -10.44
C ALA A 59 -2.81 -7.95 -11.57
N GLY A 60 -2.62 -9.26 -11.65
CA GLY A 60 -1.94 -9.89 -12.78
C GLY A 60 -2.59 -9.43 -14.10
N ASN A 61 -1.82 -9.26 -15.15
CA ASN A 61 -2.20 -8.66 -16.45
C ASN A 61 -2.41 -7.13 -16.42
N HIS A 62 -2.05 -6.43 -15.35
CA HIS A 62 -2.07 -4.96 -15.31
C HIS A 62 -0.73 -4.39 -14.85
N ASP A 63 0.11 -5.18 -14.25
CA ASP A 63 1.34 -4.80 -13.56
C ASP A 63 2.53 -4.59 -14.51
N GLU A 64 2.48 -5.14 -15.73
CA GLU A 64 3.53 -4.95 -16.74
C GLU A 64 3.03 -5.24 -18.17
N ASP A 65 3.79 -4.79 -19.16
CA ASP A 65 3.62 -5.09 -20.59
C ASP A 65 2.28 -4.72 -21.22
N LEU A 66 1.54 -3.79 -20.63
CA LEU A 66 0.33 -3.25 -21.24
C LEU A 66 0.69 -2.44 -22.48
N ALA A 67 -0.03 -2.68 -23.57
CA ALA A 67 0.06 -1.84 -24.75
C ALA A 67 -0.41 -0.42 -24.41
N VAL A 68 0.39 0.58 -24.80
CA VAL A 68 0.09 2.00 -24.60
C VAL A 68 -0.21 2.68 -25.91
N ALA A 69 -1.21 3.54 -25.93
CA ALA A 69 -1.49 4.37 -27.11
C ALA A 69 -0.42 5.45 -27.28
N THR A 70 -0.10 5.81 -28.51
CA THR A 70 0.83 6.91 -28.78
C THR A 70 0.39 8.17 -28.03
N THR A 71 1.29 8.69 -27.20
CA THR A 71 1.02 9.81 -26.30
C THR A 71 2.13 10.84 -26.44
N ALA A 72 1.78 12.11 -26.68
CA ALA A 72 2.75 13.18 -26.77
C ALA A 72 3.28 13.57 -25.38
N ALA A 73 4.47 14.12 -25.33
CA ALA A 73 4.97 14.78 -24.13
C ALA A 73 4.03 15.94 -23.73
N GLY A 74 3.84 16.15 -22.43
CA GLY A 74 2.89 17.14 -21.90
C GLY A 74 1.44 16.65 -21.79
N ALA A 75 1.15 15.39 -22.14
CA ALA A 75 -0.20 14.85 -22.03
C ALA A 75 -0.60 14.61 -20.59
N SER A 76 -1.77 15.10 -20.19
CA SER A 76 -2.36 14.86 -18.86
C SER A 76 -3.16 13.55 -18.78
N SER A 77 -3.26 12.82 -19.89
CA SER A 77 -3.95 11.53 -19.96
C SER A 77 -3.15 10.55 -20.80
N VAL A 78 -3.15 9.29 -20.35
CA VAL A 78 -2.52 8.16 -21.06
C VAL A 78 -3.55 7.04 -21.20
N THR A 79 -3.61 6.43 -22.37
CA THR A 79 -4.48 5.28 -22.63
C THR A 79 -3.65 4.01 -22.74
N VAL A 80 -4.02 3.00 -21.94
CA VAL A 80 -3.44 1.65 -21.99
C VAL A 80 -4.50 0.64 -22.39
N THR A 81 -4.09 -0.52 -22.90
CA THR A 81 -4.98 -1.66 -23.14
C THR A 81 -4.78 -2.67 -22.01
N LEU A 82 -5.83 -2.95 -21.24
CA LEU A 82 -5.79 -3.90 -20.15
C LEU A 82 -5.57 -5.34 -20.65
N GLY A 83 -5.02 -6.19 -19.78
CA GLY A 83 -5.07 -7.63 -19.96
C GLY A 83 -6.49 -8.18 -19.71
N ALA A 84 -6.60 -9.48 -19.45
CA ALA A 84 -7.90 -10.16 -19.34
C ALA A 84 -8.78 -9.71 -18.17
N THR A 85 -8.21 -9.07 -17.14
CA THR A 85 -8.92 -8.61 -15.95
C THR A 85 -9.52 -7.23 -16.18
N ALA A 86 -10.75 -6.99 -15.69
CA ALA A 86 -11.38 -5.67 -15.71
C ALA A 86 -10.80 -4.76 -14.61
N ALA A 87 -10.80 -3.45 -14.87
CA ALA A 87 -10.51 -2.44 -13.86
C ALA A 87 -11.80 -1.74 -13.43
N ALA A 88 -12.13 -1.83 -12.14
CA ALA A 88 -13.21 -1.03 -11.56
C ALA A 88 -12.88 0.47 -11.69
N GLU A 89 -13.91 1.32 -11.68
CA GLU A 89 -13.70 2.76 -11.67
C GLU A 89 -12.77 3.18 -10.54
N ASN A 90 -11.75 3.96 -10.87
CA ASN A 90 -10.77 4.48 -9.92
C ASN A 90 -9.98 3.41 -9.12
N LEU A 91 -9.89 2.16 -9.63
CA LEU A 91 -9.07 1.12 -9.00
C LEU A 91 -7.61 1.57 -8.80
N TYR A 92 -7.07 2.31 -9.76
CA TYR A 92 -5.70 2.84 -9.75
C TYR A 92 -5.60 4.31 -9.34
N ALA A 93 -6.70 4.94 -8.89
CA ALA A 93 -6.63 6.30 -8.36
C ALA A 93 -5.69 6.36 -7.14
N GLU A 94 -4.87 7.42 -7.07
CA GLU A 94 -3.77 7.57 -6.11
C GLU A 94 -2.67 6.49 -6.21
N GLY A 95 -2.77 5.60 -7.20
CA GLY A 95 -1.73 4.67 -7.60
C GLY A 95 -0.82 5.26 -8.67
N TYR A 96 -0.16 4.38 -9.42
CA TYR A 96 0.92 4.79 -10.32
C TYR A 96 0.84 4.08 -11.66
N LEU A 97 1.21 4.84 -12.69
CA LEU A 97 1.54 4.37 -14.03
C LEU A 97 3.07 4.40 -14.18
N PHE A 98 3.66 3.37 -14.72
CA PHE A 98 5.05 3.42 -15.17
C PHE A 98 5.16 2.95 -16.61
N PHE A 99 6.15 3.50 -17.32
CA PHE A 99 6.49 3.05 -18.66
C PHE A 99 7.72 2.14 -18.62
N ASN A 100 7.62 1.03 -19.31
CA ASN A 100 8.74 0.14 -19.59
C ASN A 100 9.31 0.53 -20.96
N LEU A 101 10.52 1.05 -20.95
CA LEU A 101 11.20 1.50 -22.17
C LEU A 101 12.15 0.42 -22.67
N PRO A 102 12.23 0.16 -23.98
CA PRO A 102 13.08 -0.89 -24.54
C PRO A 102 14.57 -0.61 -24.32
N THR A 103 14.95 0.62 -24.04
CA THR A 103 16.31 1.02 -23.70
C THR A 103 16.29 1.92 -22.49
N LEU A 104 17.15 1.66 -21.51
CA LEU A 104 17.31 2.54 -20.36
C LEU A 104 17.66 3.93 -20.88
N SER A 105 16.75 4.86 -20.65
CA SER A 105 16.85 6.19 -21.23
C SER A 105 17.98 6.99 -20.64
N THR A 106 18.50 7.92 -21.46
CA THR A 106 19.40 8.98 -21.02
C THR A 106 18.74 9.92 -20.01
N ALA A 107 19.55 10.60 -19.21
CA ALA A 107 19.11 11.48 -18.13
C ALA A 107 17.93 12.38 -18.50
N GLY A 108 16.90 12.41 -17.64
CA GLY A 108 15.73 13.28 -17.78
C GLY A 108 14.42 12.58 -18.11
N SER A 109 14.43 11.28 -18.44
CA SER A 109 13.19 10.54 -18.68
C SER A 109 12.49 10.24 -17.37
N ARG A 110 11.31 10.79 -17.16
CA ARG A 110 10.42 10.37 -16.11
C ARG A 110 9.55 9.25 -16.65
N VAL A 111 9.61 8.09 -16.02
CA VAL A 111 8.87 6.89 -16.41
C VAL A 111 7.78 6.51 -15.42
N PHE A 112 7.60 7.30 -14.36
CA PHE A 112 6.72 7.00 -13.23
C PHE A 112 5.81 8.20 -12.95
N TYR A 113 4.50 7.98 -12.99
CA TYR A 113 3.48 9.02 -12.92
C TYR A 113 2.37 8.64 -11.96
N LYS A 114 1.87 9.60 -11.19
CA LYS A 114 0.74 9.40 -10.29
C LYS A 114 -0.59 9.46 -11.07
N ILE A 115 -1.48 8.52 -10.78
CA ILE A 115 -2.81 8.45 -11.41
C ILE A 115 -3.79 9.22 -10.52
N LYS A 116 -4.54 10.13 -11.14
CA LYS A 116 -5.60 10.88 -10.48
C LYS A 116 -6.93 10.12 -10.51
N SER A 117 -7.32 9.62 -11.67
CA SER A 117 -8.60 8.97 -11.87
C SER A 117 -8.65 8.20 -13.19
N HIS A 118 -9.60 7.29 -13.29
CA HIS A 118 -9.94 6.61 -14.54
C HIS A 118 -11.37 6.04 -14.48
N PRO A 119 -12.07 5.87 -15.62
CA PRO A 119 -13.35 5.19 -15.66
C PRO A 119 -13.21 3.67 -15.44
N TYR A 120 -14.34 2.98 -15.32
CA TYR A 120 -14.38 1.52 -15.46
C TYR A 120 -13.91 1.09 -16.87
N ALA A 121 -13.18 -0.01 -16.93
CA ALA A 121 -12.85 -0.68 -18.19
C ALA A 121 -12.99 -2.20 -18.04
N ALA A 122 -13.59 -2.85 -19.04
CA ALA A 122 -13.66 -4.30 -19.11
C ALA A 122 -12.26 -4.91 -19.38
N GLY A 123 -12.10 -6.20 -19.10
CA GLY A 123 -10.89 -6.93 -19.50
C GLY A 123 -10.65 -6.82 -21.00
N SER A 124 -9.41 -6.71 -21.40
CA SER A 124 -8.93 -6.50 -22.77
C SER A 124 -9.42 -5.22 -23.44
N ALA A 125 -10.04 -4.31 -22.71
CA ALA A 125 -10.46 -3.00 -23.21
C ALA A 125 -9.41 -1.92 -22.95
N THR A 126 -9.56 -0.79 -23.64
CA THR A 126 -8.73 0.39 -23.38
C THR A 126 -9.18 1.11 -22.11
N LEU A 127 -8.21 1.58 -21.33
CA LEU A 127 -8.38 2.36 -20.12
C LEU A 127 -7.69 3.71 -20.28
N ALA A 128 -8.45 4.80 -20.24
CA ALA A 128 -7.93 6.15 -20.23
C ALA A 128 -7.64 6.58 -18.79
N LEU A 129 -6.37 6.83 -18.49
CA LEU A 129 -5.89 7.29 -17.19
C LEU A 129 -5.72 8.79 -17.20
N THR A 130 -6.26 9.50 -16.22
CA THR A 130 -5.92 10.92 -15.96
C THR A 130 -4.78 10.95 -14.96
N LEU A 131 -3.71 11.68 -15.28
CA LEU A 131 -2.55 11.81 -14.40
C LEU A 131 -2.74 12.95 -13.38
N ASP A 132 -2.14 12.78 -12.23
CA ASP A 132 -2.05 13.83 -11.18
C ASP A 132 -0.69 14.54 -11.25
N GLU A 133 -0.32 14.93 -12.47
CA GLU A 133 0.94 15.59 -12.79
C GLU A 133 0.64 16.93 -13.46
N PRO A 134 1.07 18.06 -12.88
CA PRO A 134 0.79 19.39 -13.43
C PRO A 134 1.29 19.60 -14.86
N ASP A 135 2.44 19.02 -15.18
CA ASP A 135 3.11 19.15 -16.48
C ASP A 135 2.80 17.99 -17.44
N GLY A 136 1.95 17.03 -17.01
CA GLY A 136 1.66 15.82 -17.77
C GLY A 136 2.88 14.91 -17.95
N THR A 137 2.87 14.10 -19.00
CA THR A 137 3.99 13.19 -19.32
C THR A 137 5.21 13.97 -19.81
N VAL A 138 6.39 13.69 -19.28
CA VAL A 138 7.64 14.34 -19.69
C VAL A 138 8.16 13.77 -21.00
N ILE A 139 7.86 12.51 -21.31
CA ILE A 139 8.28 11.82 -22.54
C ILE A 139 7.10 11.57 -23.46
N ALA A 140 7.36 11.55 -24.75
CA ALA A 140 6.43 10.97 -25.72
C ALA A 140 6.57 9.45 -25.69
N VAL A 141 5.45 8.77 -25.84
CA VAL A 141 5.35 7.30 -25.86
C VAL A 141 4.77 6.86 -27.19
N THR A 142 5.35 5.84 -27.80
CA THR A 142 4.95 5.34 -29.12
C THR A 142 4.33 3.96 -29.01
N ASN A 143 3.15 3.78 -29.54
CA ASN A 143 2.48 2.48 -29.58
C ASN A 143 3.36 1.42 -30.27
N GLY A 144 3.47 0.27 -29.65
CA GLY A 144 4.25 -0.87 -30.16
C GLY A 144 5.76 -0.80 -29.88
N THR A 145 6.25 0.27 -29.26
CA THR A 145 7.65 0.42 -28.86
C THR A 145 7.79 0.36 -27.35
N GLU A 146 7.03 1.15 -26.63
CA GLU A 146 7.00 1.17 -25.18
C GLU A 146 5.77 0.42 -24.67
N THR A 147 5.89 -0.15 -23.46
CA THR A 147 4.79 -0.75 -22.70
C THR A 147 4.58 -0.01 -21.38
N ALA A 148 3.50 -0.32 -20.71
CA ALA A 148 3.16 0.30 -19.43
C ALA A 148 2.77 -0.75 -18.40
N GLY A 149 2.87 -0.37 -17.11
CA GLY A 149 2.32 -1.12 -16.01
C GLY A 149 1.55 -0.21 -15.06
N LEU A 150 0.55 -0.78 -14.39
CA LEU A 150 -0.30 -0.09 -13.43
C LEU A 150 -0.08 -0.68 -12.03
N ILE A 151 0.14 0.19 -11.06
CA ILE A 151 0.32 -0.18 -9.67
C ILE A 151 -0.73 0.54 -8.83
N LYS A 152 -1.53 -0.22 -8.07
CA LYS A 152 -2.41 0.40 -7.07
C LYS A 152 -1.60 1.17 -6.03
N SER A 153 -2.23 2.15 -5.39
CA SER A 153 -1.65 2.69 -4.16
C SER A 153 -1.41 1.55 -3.16
N PRO A 154 -0.23 1.43 -2.55
CA PRO A 154 0.03 0.39 -1.54
C PRO A 154 -0.86 0.52 -0.30
N TYR A 155 -1.57 1.64 -0.17
CA TYR A 155 -2.49 1.95 0.92
C TYR A 155 -3.96 1.76 0.55
N LYS A 156 -4.25 1.26 -0.66
CA LYS A 156 -5.59 0.97 -1.15
C LYS A 156 -5.85 -0.52 -1.11
N ASP A 157 -7.09 -0.90 -0.74
CA ASP A 157 -7.54 -2.29 -0.66
C ASP A 157 -6.58 -3.16 0.20
N ILE A 158 -6.13 -2.60 1.35
CA ILE A 158 -5.24 -3.37 2.23
C ILE A 158 -5.96 -4.61 2.76
N VAL A 159 -5.18 -5.63 3.06
CA VAL A 159 -5.67 -6.92 3.57
C VAL A 159 -4.92 -7.32 4.83
N VAL A 160 -5.49 -8.20 5.63
CA VAL A 160 -4.72 -8.89 6.69
C VAL A 160 -3.54 -9.58 6.02
N ALA A 161 -2.33 -9.39 6.54
CA ALA A 161 -1.14 -10.01 5.99
C ALA A 161 -1.33 -11.54 5.96
N PRO A 162 -1.24 -12.20 4.79
CA PRO A 162 -1.43 -13.65 4.71
C PRO A 162 -0.31 -14.38 5.45
N ALA A 163 -0.56 -15.64 5.83
CA ALA A 163 0.43 -16.55 6.40
C ALA A 163 1.46 -17.02 5.34
N ALA A 164 1.93 -16.08 4.54
CA ALA A 164 2.98 -16.24 3.54
C ALA A 164 3.78 -14.95 3.51
N ILE A 165 5.07 -15.03 3.29
CA ILE A 165 5.92 -13.84 3.21
C ILE A 165 5.64 -13.13 1.88
N VAL A 166 4.94 -12.01 1.94
CA VAL A 166 4.57 -11.22 0.73
C VAL A 166 5.41 -9.96 0.56
N GLY A 167 6.17 -9.55 1.58
CA GLY A 167 7.07 -8.39 1.51
C GLY A 167 6.40 -7.02 1.37
N ARG A 168 5.07 -6.95 1.35
CA ARG A 168 4.30 -5.72 1.14
C ARG A 168 3.55 -5.27 2.40
N TYR A 169 4.22 -5.30 3.54
CA TYR A 169 3.62 -4.94 4.83
C TYR A 169 3.42 -3.43 4.92
N VAL A 170 2.24 -3.01 5.34
CA VAL A 170 1.82 -1.60 5.41
C VAL A 170 1.82 -1.08 6.83
N GLY A 171 1.46 -1.91 7.82
CA GLY A 171 1.41 -1.50 9.22
C GLY A 171 0.66 -2.47 10.10
N VAL A 172 0.31 -2.01 11.29
CA VAL A 172 -0.53 -2.72 12.27
C VAL A 172 -1.80 -1.91 12.52
N SER A 173 -2.94 -2.57 12.52
CA SER A 173 -4.24 -1.95 12.76
C SER A 173 -4.40 -1.59 14.24
N PRO A 174 -4.61 -0.31 14.61
CA PRO A 174 -4.80 0.10 16.01
C PRO A 174 -6.24 -0.09 16.50
N CYS A 175 -7.17 -0.44 15.63
CA CYS A 175 -8.57 -0.73 15.90
C CYS A 175 -9.16 -1.52 14.74
N GLN A 176 -10.38 -2.04 14.91
CA GLN A 176 -11.08 -2.68 13.81
C GLN A 176 -11.35 -1.68 12.67
N ILE A 177 -11.06 -2.08 11.44
CA ILE A 177 -11.40 -1.34 10.21
C ILE A 177 -12.38 -2.19 9.40
N ALA A 178 -13.63 -1.74 9.30
CA ALA A 178 -14.66 -2.46 8.56
C ALA A 178 -14.30 -2.60 7.07
N ALA A 179 -14.89 -3.57 6.38
CA ALA A 179 -14.72 -3.76 4.94
C ALA A 179 -15.05 -2.48 4.16
N ASN A 180 -14.20 -2.08 3.23
CA ASN A 180 -14.32 -0.87 2.39
C ASN A 180 -14.36 0.45 3.19
N TYR A 181 -13.84 0.46 4.42
CA TYR A 181 -13.70 1.66 5.24
C TYR A 181 -12.26 2.17 5.20
N PHE A 182 -12.13 3.45 5.48
CA PHE A 182 -10.85 4.15 5.61
C PHE A 182 -10.47 4.26 7.09
N GLY A 183 -9.17 4.18 7.37
CA GLY A 183 -8.65 4.27 8.72
C GLY A 183 -7.16 4.53 8.74
N TRP A 184 -6.54 4.35 9.89
CA TRP A 184 -5.12 4.53 10.11
C TRP A 184 -4.48 3.20 10.50
N VAL A 185 -3.30 2.92 9.99
CA VAL A 185 -2.47 1.79 10.42
C VAL A 185 -1.15 2.31 10.97
N GLN A 186 -0.71 1.74 12.08
CA GLN A 186 0.53 2.14 12.72
C GLN A 186 1.74 1.57 11.97
N VAL A 187 2.70 2.44 11.67
CA VAL A 187 3.90 2.08 10.91
C VAL A 187 5.19 2.20 11.71
N ALA A 188 5.18 2.94 12.83
CA ALA A 188 6.36 3.11 13.67
C ALA A 188 5.99 3.41 15.13
N GLY A 189 6.95 3.16 16.01
CA GLY A 189 6.84 3.45 17.45
C GLY A 189 6.19 2.33 18.25
N MET A 190 5.89 2.61 19.52
CA MET A 190 5.30 1.65 20.45
C MET A 190 3.86 1.33 20.05
N GLY A 191 3.54 0.05 19.87
CA GLY A 191 2.22 -0.42 19.51
C GLY A 191 1.87 -1.75 20.16
N VAL A 192 0.73 -2.29 19.73
CA VAL A 192 0.25 -3.62 20.14
C VAL A 192 -0.03 -4.42 18.89
N ALA A 193 0.42 -5.67 18.85
CA ALA A 193 0.15 -6.58 17.75
C ALA A 193 -0.14 -8.00 18.26
N ALA A 194 -0.88 -8.77 17.46
CA ALA A 194 -1.08 -10.18 17.69
C ALA A 194 0.25 -10.93 17.53
N ILE A 195 0.52 -11.86 18.43
CA ILE A 195 1.75 -12.67 18.46
C ILE A 195 1.40 -14.13 18.23
N ASP A 196 2.17 -14.78 17.37
CA ASP A 196 2.25 -16.22 17.19
C ASP A 196 3.49 -16.75 17.87
N GLY A 197 3.33 -17.79 18.70
CA GLY A 197 4.41 -18.36 19.50
C GLY A 197 4.72 -17.58 20.77
N THR A 198 5.91 -17.78 21.32
CA THR A 198 6.32 -17.24 22.64
C THR A 198 7.66 -16.50 22.54
N PRO A 199 7.80 -15.43 21.74
CA PRO A 199 9.06 -14.72 21.61
C PRO A 199 9.45 -14.06 22.93
N ALA A 200 10.73 -14.16 23.28
CA ALA A 200 11.29 -13.48 24.45
C ALA A 200 11.27 -11.95 24.26
N VAL A 201 11.39 -11.21 25.35
CA VAL A 201 11.52 -9.74 25.31
C VAL A 201 12.74 -9.34 24.48
N GLY A 202 12.57 -8.33 23.63
CA GLY A 202 13.63 -7.83 22.76
C GLY A 202 13.88 -8.66 21.51
N THR A 203 13.10 -9.73 21.27
CA THR A 203 13.20 -10.55 20.05
C THR A 203 12.69 -9.77 18.84
N LEU A 204 13.40 -9.89 17.72
CA LEU A 204 12.91 -9.43 16.43
C LEU A 204 11.76 -10.32 15.96
N VAL A 205 10.68 -9.71 15.52
CA VAL A 205 9.48 -10.39 15.04
C VAL A 205 9.13 -9.88 13.64
N GLY A 206 8.69 -10.78 12.80
CA GLY A 206 8.18 -10.53 11.44
C GLY A 206 6.79 -11.12 11.29
N ALA A 207 6.22 -11.05 10.09
CA ALA A 207 4.92 -11.67 9.83
C ALA A 207 5.00 -13.18 10.05
N SER A 208 3.96 -13.73 10.69
CA SER A 208 3.87 -15.17 10.92
C SER A 208 3.64 -15.93 9.61
N SER A 209 4.33 -17.06 9.47
CA SER A 209 4.07 -18.04 8.41
C SER A 209 2.95 -19.02 8.76
N ASN A 210 2.44 -19.00 9.98
CA ASN A 210 1.41 -19.93 10.46
C ASN A 210 0.05 -19.27 10.62
N HIS A 211 0.01 -18.03 11.15
CA HIS A 211 -1.21 -17.29 11.46
C HIS A 211 -1.23 -15.95 10.74
N ALA A 212 -2.19 -15.77 9.83
CA ALA A 212 -2.39 -14.51 9.11
C ALA A 212 -2.60 -13.34 10.09
N GLY A 213 -1.93 -12.21 9.82
CA GLY A 213 -2.05 -11.00 10.61
C GLY A 213 -1.27 -10.98 11.92
N SER A 214 -0.59 -12.07 12.30
CA SER A 214 0.19 -12.16 13.54
C SER A 214 1.68 -11.96 13.29
N LEU A 215 2.42 -11.63 14.34
CA LEU A 215 3.88 -11.57 14.36
C LEU A 215 4.46 -12.84 14.98
N LEU A 216 5.53 -13.36 14.38
CA LEU A 216 6.32 -14.50 14.87
C LEU A 216 7.79 -14.08 15.02
N ALA A 217 8.52 -14.72 15.92
CA ALA A 217 9.96 -14.55 16.03
C ALA A 217 10.63 -14.79 14.66
N VAL A 218 11.47 -13.85 14.24
CA VAL A 218 12.23 -13.99 12.98
C VAL A 218 13.17 -15.20 13.11
N GLY A 219 12.91 -16.21 12.28
CA GLY A 219 13.83 -17.32 12.06
C GLY A 219 15.02 -16.90 11.18
N ALA A 220 15.94 -17.83 10.92
CA ALA A 220 17.08 -17.54 10.07
C ALA A 220 16.63 -17.10 8.67
N ASP A 221 17.02 -15.91 8.27
CA ASP A 221 17.34 -15.42 6.94
C ASP A 221 16.25 -15.01 5.94
N THR A 222 14.95 -15.26 6.11
CA THR A 222 13.98 -14.98 5.03
C THR A 222 12.81 -14.07 5.39
N THR A 223 12.52 -13.88 6.66
CA THR A 223 11.40 -13.05 7.11
C THR A 223 11.90 -11.65 7.48
N PRO A 224 11.44 -10.58 6.83
CA PRO A 224 11.82 -9.24 7.22
C PRO A 224 11.35 -8.96 8.66
N ALA A 225 12.24 -8.39 9.49
CA ALA A 225 11.87 -7.93 10.82
C ALA A 225 10.96 -6.70 10.69
N LEU A 226 9.79 -6.75 11.29
CA LEU A 226 8.80 -5.67 11.28
C LEU A 226 8.75 -4.93 12.61
N ALA A 227 9.08 -5.62 13.69
CA ALA A 227 9.03 -5.08 15.04
C ALA A 227 10.00 -5.81 15.96
N ARG A 228 10.10 -5.29 17.18
CA ARG A 228 10.77 -5.92 18.32
C ARG A 228 9.78 -6.05 19.46
N THR A 229 9.69 -7.21 20.10
CA THR A 229 8.87 -7.42 21.30
C THR A 229 9.34 -6.52 22.44
N HIS A 230 8.38 -5.99 23.22
CA HIS A 230 8.64 -5.09 24.33
C HIS A 230 7.77 -5.44 25.53
N GLY A 231 8.23 -5.12 26.75
CA GLY A 231 7.46 -5.29 27.98
C GLY A 231 7.64 -6.66 28.61
N LYS A 232 6.95 -7.70 28.17
CA LYS A 232 7.10 -9.08 28.65
C LYS A 232 7.28 -10.05 27.46
N ALA A 233 7.60 -11.31 27.77
CA ALA A 233 7.64 -12.35 26.74
C ALA A 233 6.28 -12.54 26.09
N GLY A 234 6.25 -12.84 24.80
CA GLY A 234 5.05 -13.15 24.06
C GLY A 234 4.33 -14.39 24.60
N VAL A 235 3.03 -14.44 24.44
CA VAL A 235 2.20 -15.61 24.65
C VAL A 235 1.46 -15.88 23.35
N ASN A 236 1.41 -17.14 22.95
CA ASN A 236 0.78 -17.53 21.69
C ASN A 236 -0.67 -17.07 21.63
N ASP A 237 -1.08 -16.55 20.49
CA ASP A 237 -2.44 -16.07 20.20
C ASP A 237 -2.93 -14.93 21.13
N GLU A 238 -1.99 -14.16 21.71
CA GLU A 238 -2.30 -12.97 22.50
C GLU A 238 -1.76 -11.69 21.85
N TYR A 239 -2.28 -10.55 22.32
CA TYR A 239 -1.77 -9.23 21.97
C TYR A 239 -0.58 -8.86 22.86
N HIS A 240 0.49 -8.39 22.24
CA HIS A 240 1.70 -7.95 22.93
C HIS A 240 2.16 -6.58 22.49
N THR A 241 2.83 -5.89 23.43
CA THR A 241 3.51 -4.63 23.12
C THR A 241 4.73 -4.90 22.24
N VAL A 242 4.84 -4.13 21.18
CA VAL A 242 5.93 -4.18 20.22
C VAL A 242 6.43 -2.78 19.88
N MET A 243 7.70 -2.68 19.54
CA MET A 243 8.27 -1.49 18.95
C MET A 243 8.34 -1.72 17.44
N LEU A 244 7.49 -1.05 16.68
CA LEU A 244 7.44 -1.15 15.21
C LEU A 244 8.66 -0.44 14.60
N MET A 245 9.25 -1.05 13.58
CA MET A 245 10.48 -0.65 12.93
C MET A 245 10.19 0.01 11.58
N ASN A 246 9.51 1.13 11.57
CA ASN A 246 9.30 1.97 10.37
C ASN A 246 8.94 1.16 9.12
N LEU A 247 7.65 0.79 8.97
CA LEU A 247 7.14 -0.08 7.91
C LEU A 247 6.79 0.75 6.64
N TYR A 248 7.80 1.25 5.91
CA TYR A 248 7.65 1.89 4.59
C TYR A 248 9.00 2.08 3.89
#